data_e67b2218e6df06be3458731372625bb7
#
_entry.id   e67b2218e6df06be3458731372625bb7
#
_cell.length_a   1.000
_cell.length_b   1.000
_cell.length_c   1.000
_cell.angle_alpha   90.00
_cell.angle_beta   90.00
_cell.angle_gamma   90.00
#
_symmetry.space_group_name_H-M   'P 1'
#
loop_
_entity.id
_entity.type
_entity.pdbx_description
1 polymer ?
#
loop_
_entity_poly.entity_id
_entity_poly.type
_entity_poly.pdbx_seq_one_letter_code
_entity_poly.pdbx_strand_id
1 'polypeptide(L)'
;MVHRSPPAPARADVLLDTGVLVALHNRSDPLHARAQAWLAGFQGQLHSVEPVLSEAAFFLPARLRAALADLAAAGVIRIHHPDAAGLARIAQLLRKYASLDPDWADASLVWLAEHIGARRIATIDVTDFGVYRLHGRTRFELELLG
;
A
#
# COMPACT_ATOMS: atom_id res chain seq x y z
N MET A 1 -41.61 14.67 2.43
CA MET A 1 -40.19 14.84 2.68
C MET A 1 -39.53 13.47 2.74
N VAL A 2 -38.61 13.20 1.83
CA VAL A 2 -37.92 11.91 1.80
C VAL A 2 -36.82 11.93 2.87
N HIS A 3 -36.96 11.04 3.83
CA HIS A 3 -35.94 10.87 4.86
C HIS A 3 -34.80 10.04 4.30
N ARG A 4 -33.67 10.69 4.03
CA ARG A 4 -32.46 9.97 3.61
C ARG A 4 -31.71 9.50 4.82
N SER A 5 -31.48 8.19 4.88
CA SER A 5 -30.50 7.67 5.83
C SER A 5 -29.12 8.29 5.54
N PRO A 6 -28.31 8.59 6.56
CA PRO A 6 -26.94 9.03 6.32
C PRO A 6 -26.23 7.97 5.47
N PRO A 7 -25.36 8.38 4.54
CA PRO A 7 -24.57 7.41 3.76
C PRO A 7 -23.77 6.52 4.69
N ALA A 8 -23.68 5.23 4.35
CA ALA A 8 -22.77 4.34 5.07
C ALA A 8 -21.36 4.95 5.08
N PRO A 9 -20.61 4.80 6.18
CA PRO A 9 -19.22 5.24 6.20
C PRO A 9 -18.49 4.65 4.99
N ALA A 10 -17.77 5.47 4.25
CA ALA A 10 -16.96 4.99 3.14
C ALA A 10 -16.02 3.91 3.68
N ARG A 11 -15.89 2.80 2.96
CA ARG A 11 -14.88 1.80 3.31
C ARG A 11 -13.52 2.46 3.32
N ALA A 12 -12.74 2.17 4.34
CA ALA A 12 -11.38 2.64 4.39
C ALA A 12 -10.59 2.02 3.23
N ASP A 13 -9.96 2.89 2.43
CA ASP A 13 -9.00 2.47 1.42
C ASP A 13 -7.62 2.58 2.04
N VAL A 14 -6.89 1.47 2.11
CA VAL A 14 -5.56 1.42 2.70
C VAL A 14 -4.59 0.82 1.70
N LEU A 15 -3.46 1.50 1.50
CA LEU A 15 -2.38 0.99 0.68
C LEU A 15 -1.51 0.04 1.50
N LEU A 16 -0.99 -1.00 0.84
CA LEU A 16 -0.05 -1.95 1.44
C LEU A 16 1.35 -1.76 0.87
N ASP A 17 2.32 -1.66 1.76
CA ASP A 17 3.74 -1.69 1.43
C ASP A 17 4.30 -3.12 1.51
N THR A 18 5.47 -3.32 0.92
CA THR A 18 6.15 -4.62 0.79
C THR A 18 6.35 -5.32 2.13
N GLY A 19 6.87 -4.63 3.13
CA GLY A 19 7.20 -5.23 4.43
C GLY A 19 5.98 -5.81 5.14
N VAL A 20 4.82 -5.18 4.99
CA VAL A 20 3.56 -5.68 5.57
C VAL A 20 3.10 -6.95 4.87
N LEU A 21 3.20 -7.01 3.53
CA LEU A 21 2.87 -8.22 2.78
C LEU A 21 3.76 -9.39 3.16
N VAL A 22 5.05 -9.15 3.30
CA VAL A 22 6.00 -10.18 3.76
C VAL A 22 5.63 -10.66 5.18
N ALA A 23 5.37 -9.73 6.09
CA ALA A 23 5.00 -10.07 7.47
C ALA A 23 3.69 -10.88 7.52
N LEU A 24 2.71 -10.56 6.71
CA LEU A 24 1.44 -11.28 6.64
C LEU A 24 1.61 -12.74 6.19
N HIS A 25 2.56 -13.01 5.30
CA HIS A 25 2.73 -14.33 4.68
C HIS A 25 3.85 -15.17 5.33
N ASN A 26 4.81 -14.55 5.98
CA ASN A 26 5.96 -15.24 6.54
C ASN A 26 5.83 -15.40 8.06
N ARG A 27 5.56 -16.61 8.52
CA ARG A 27 5.42 -16.92 9.97
C ARG A 27 6.69 -16.63 10.76
N SER A 28 7.85 -16.64 10.10
CA SER A 28 9.14 -16.36 10.75
C SER A 28 9.42 -14.85 10.88
N ASP A 29 8.61 -14.02 10.27
CA ASP A 29 8.76 -12.56 10.40
C ASP A 29 8.40 -12.13 11.83
N PRO A 30 9.24 -11.31 12.49
CA PRO A 30 8.95 -10.84 13.85
C PRO A 30 7.62 -10.09 13.97
N LEU A 31 7.13 -9.51 12.88
CA LEU A 31 5.90 -8.74 12.87
C LEU A 31 4.69 -9.53 12.38
N HIS A 32 4.85 -10.84 12.13
CA HIS A 32 3.79 -11.68 11.59
C HIS A 32 2.50 -11.64 12.41
N ALA A 33 2.59 -11.90 13.71
CA ALA A 33 1.43 -11.92 14.59
C ALA A 33 0.72 -10.57 14.63
N ARG A 34 1.48 -9.48 14.65
CA ARG A 34 0.96 -8.11 14.67
C ARG A 34 0.26 -7.76 13.36
N ALA A 35 0.86 -8.13 12.24
CA ALA A 35 0.27 -7.91 10.91
C ALA A 35 -1.02 -8.72 10.73
N GLN A 36 -1.02 -9.98 11.17
CA GLN A 36 -2.21 -10.85 11.14
C GLN A 36 -3.35 -10.27 11.99
N ALA A 37 -3.06 -9.78 13.18
CA ALA A 37 -4.06 -9.17 14.07
C ALA A 37 -4.65 -7.90 13.44
N TRP A 38 -3.81 -7.08 12.83
CA TRP A 38 -4.27 -5.89 12.12
C TRP A 38 -5.21 -6.25 10.97
N LEU A 39 -4.83 -7.22 10.14
CA LEU A 39 -5.65 -7.65 9.01
C LEU A 39 -6.98 -8.23 9.47
N ALA A 40 -6.98 -9.01 10.55
CA ALA A 40 -8.21 -9.61 11.10
C ALA A 40 -9.23 -8.56 11.54
N GLY A 41 -8.79 -7.40 12.02
CA GLY A 41 -9.66 -6.30 12.41
C GLY A 41 -9.93 -5.28 11.31
N PHE A 42 -9.30 -5.44 10.14
CA PHE A 42 -9.43 -4.47 9.06
C PHE A 42 -10.76 -4.60 8.34
N GLN A 43 -11.42 -3.47 8.15
CA GLN A 43 -12.64 -3.37 7.34
C GLN A 43 -12.42 -2.31 6.26
N GLY A 44 -12.43 -2.74 5.01
CA GLY A 44 -12.20 -1.83 3.90
C GLY A 44 -11.64 -2.55 2.68
N GLN A 45 -10.98 -1.80 1.83
CA GLN A 45 -10.33 -2.33 0.64
C GLN A 45 -8.83 -2.09 0.72
N LEU A 46 -8.07 -3.14 0.48
CA LEU A 46 -6.61 -3.08 0.37
C LEU A 46 -6.22 -2.78 -1.07
N HIS A 47 -5.24 -1.91 -1.23
CA HIS A 47 -4.71 -1.49 -2.53
C HIS A 47 -3.20 -1.57 -2.54
N SER A 48 -2.64 -1.90 -3.69
CA SER A 48 -1.19 -1.84 -3.89
C SER A 48 -0.86 -1.68 -5.38
N VAL A 49 0.40 -1.82 -5.68
CA VAL A 49 0.95 -1.73 -7.03
C VAL A 49 1.77 -2.98 -7.33
N GLU A 50 1.94 -3.30 -8.60
CA GLU A 50 2.66 -4.50 -9.00
C GLU A 50 4.12 -4.56 -8.49
N PRO A 51 4.90 -3.45 -8.50
CA PRO A 51 6.24 -3.47 -7.93
C PRO A 51 6.32 -3.93 -6.47
N VAL A 52 5.30 -3.62 -5.66
CA VAL A 52 5.20 -4.11 -4.28
C VAL A 52 5.03 -5.63 -4.25
N LEU A 53 4.18 -6.18 -5.11
CA LEU A 53 4.00 -7.62 -5.21
C LEU A 53 5.29 -8.33 -5.62
N SER A 54 5.98 -7.82 -6.64
CA SER A 54 7.25 -8.37 -7.10
C SER A 54 8.31 -8.37 -6.01
N GLU A 55 8.42 -7.27 -5.28
CA GLU A 55 9.38 -7.14 -4.17
C GLU A 55 9.02 -8.09 -3.03
N ALA A 56 7.77 -8.16 -2.62
CA ALA A 56 7.32 -9.11 -1.59
C ALA A 56 7.58 -10.55 -2.00
N ALA A 57 7.28 -10.90 -3.25
CA ALA A 57 7.51 -12.24 -3.79
C ALA A 57 8.98 -12.65 -3.74
N PHE A 58 9.90 -11.70 -3.92
CA PHE A 58 11.34 -11.97 -3.81
C PHE A 58 11.73 -12.54 -2.42
N PHE A 59 11.05 -12.11 -1.37
CA PHE A 59 11.31 -12.55 0.01
C PHE A 59 10.50 -13.77 0.43
N LEU A 60 9.67 -14.32 -0.44
CA LEU A 60 8.76 -15.42 -0.10
C LEU A 60 9.12 -16.70 -0.87
N PRO A 61 8.93 -17.88 -0.27
CA PRO A 61 9.08 -19.14 -0.99
C PRO A 61 7.98 -19.32 -2.05
N ALA A 62 8.22 -20.21 -3.02
CA ALA A 62 7.36 -20.36 -4.19
C ALA A 62 5.86 -20.56 -3.87
N ARG A 63 5.53 -21.39 -2.88
CA ARG A 63 4.13 -21.62 -2.47
C ARG A 63 3.43 -20.36 -1.99
N LEU A 64 4.18 -19.47 -1.32
CA LEU A 64 3.63 -18.22 -0.81
C LEU A 64 3.57 -17.16 -1.90
N ARG A 65 4.43 -17.21 -2.91
CA ARG A 65 4.33 -16.36 -4.10
C ARG A 65 3.02 -16.62 -4.85
N ALA A 66 2.66 -17.90 -5.01
CA ALA A 66 1.40 -18.30 -5.62
C ALA A 66 0.21 -17.79 -4.79
N ALA A 67 0.26 -17.93 -3.47
CA ALA A 67 -0.78 -17.44 -2.58
C ALA A 67 -0.95 -15.91 -2.68
N LEU A 68 0.14 -15.18 -2.80
CA LEU A 68 0.10 -13.72 -3.00
C LEU A 68 -0.57 -13.36 -4.32
N ALA A 69 -0.23 -14.05 -5.39
CA ALA A 69 -0.86 -13.87 -6.69
C ALA A 69 -2.37 -14.18 -6.64
N ASP A 70 -2.76 -15.23 -5.92
CA ASP A 70 -4.16 -15.61 -5.74
C ASP A 70 -4.95 -14.49 -5.03
N LEU A 71 -4.40 -13.86 -4.01
CA LEU A 71 -5.03 -12.74 -3.33
C LEU A 71 -5.28 -11.56 -4.27
N ALA A 72 -4.31 -11.25 -5.12
CA ALA A 72 -4.44 -10.19 -6.12
C ALA A 72 -5.48 -10.57 -7.19
N ALA A 73 -5.46 -11.82 -7.66
CA ALA A 73 -6.42 -12.31 -8.66
C ALA A 73 -7.87 -12.29 -8.12
N ALA A 74 -8.05 -12.59 -6.84
CA ALA A 74 -9.35 -12.57 -6.18
C ALA A 74 -9.83 -11.16 -5.80
N GLY A 75 -8.99 -10.13 -5.97
CA GLY A 75 -9.34 -8.75 -5.63
C GLY A 75 -9.28 -8.42 -4.15
N VAL A 76 -8.74 -9.32 -3.33
CA VAL A 76 -8.51 -9.04 -1.89
C VAL A 76 -7.55 -7.88 -1.74
N ILE A 77 -6.52 -7.85 -2.57
CA ILE A 77 -5.65 -6.69 -2.74
C ILE A 77 -5.88 -6.19 -4.17
N ARG A 78 -6.40 -5.00 -4.30
CA ARG A 78 -6.62 -4.40 -5.61
C ARG A 78 -5.32 -3.81 -6.13
N ILE A 79 -4.84 -4.33 -7.25
CA ILE A 79 -3.57 -3.89 -7.85
C ILE A 79 -3.86 -2.85 -8.93
N HIS A 80 -3.14 -1.74 -8.85
CA HIS A 80 -3.26 -0.63 -9.78
C HIS A 80 -2.01 -0.51 -10.65
N HIS A 81 -2.22 -0.13 -11.90
CA HIS A 81 -1.14 0.02 -12.88
C HIS A 81 -1.16 1.45 -13.41
N PRO A 82 -0.03 2.16 -13.36
CA PRO A 82 0.03 3.51 -13.90
C PRO A 82 -0.03 3.50 -15.41
N ASP A 83 -0.74 4.48 -15.96
CA ASP A 83 -0.68 4.84 -17.37
C ASP A 83 0.54 5.75 -17.62
N ALA A 84 0.65 6.32 -18.83
CA ALA A 84 1.77 7.20 -19.18
C ALA A 84 1.84 8.42 -18.25
N ALA A 85 0.71 9.02 -17.90
CA ALA A 85 0.68 10.15 -16.97
C ALA A 85 1.13 9.74 -15.56
N GLY A 86 0.70 8.55 -15.10
CA GLY A 86 1.14 7.98 -13.83
C GLY A 86 2.63 7.72 -13.79
N LEU A 87 3.19 7.17 -14.87
CA LEU A 87 4.64 6.95 -14.98
C LEU A 87 5.42 8.28 -14.97
N ALA A 88 4.91 9.31 -15.62
CA ALA A 88 5.52 10.65 -15.58
C ALA A 88 5.51 11.21 -14.16
N ARG A 89 4.42 11.00 -13.41
CA ARG A 89 4.34 11.41 -12.00
C ARG A 89 5.34 10.65 -11.13
N ILE A 90 5.48 9.34 -11.34
CA ILE A 90 6.48 8.52 -10.64
C ILE A 90 7.89 9.07 -10.90
N ALA A 91 8.22 9.42 -12.14
CA ALA A 91 9.52 10.02 -12.47
C ALA A 91 9.76 11.33 -11.71
N GLN A 92 8.74 12.18 -11.60
CA GLN A 92 8.83 13.43 -10.82
C GLN A 92 9.09 13.15 -9.34
N LEU A 93 8.42 12.17 -8.76
CA LEU A 93 8.58 11.77 -7.36
C LEU A 93 9.99 11.24 -7.09
N LEU A 94 10.51 10.41 -7.99
CA LEU A 94 11.87 9.87 -7.88
C LEU A 94 12.91 10.99 -7.90
N ARG A 95 12.71 12.03 -8.71
CA ARG A 95 13.59 13.20 -8.74
C ARG A 95 13.44 14.05 -7.48
N LYS A 96 12.21 14.32 -7.06
CA LYS A 96 11.92 15.18 -5.90
C LYS A 96 12.53 14.62 -4.63
N TYR A 97 12.42 13.32 -4.43
CA TYR A 97 12.90 12.66 -3.22
C TYR A 97 14.24 11.92 -3.40
N ALA A 98 15.02 12.32 -4.39
CA ALA A 98 16.28 11.64 -4.73
C ALA A 98 17.23 11.49 -3.53
N SER A 99 17.23 12.44 -2.59
CA SER A 99 18.06 12.38 -1.38
C SER A 99 17.68 11.25 -0.42
N LEU A 100 16.47 10.74 -0.50
CA LEU A 100 16.00 9.59 0.28
C LEU A 100 16.23 8.26 -0.43
N ASP A 101 16.74 8.31 -1.66
CA ASP A 101 16.93 7.13 -2.52
C ASP A 101 15.68 6.24 -2.58
N PRO A 102 14.50 6.80 -2.93
CA PRO A 102 13.27 6.02 -2.97
C PRO A 102 13.35 4.97 -4.07
N ASP A 103 12.84 3.78 -3.80
CA ASP A 103 12.74 2.78 -4.83
C ASP A 103 11.49 3.01 -5.70
N TRP A 104 11.36 2.22 -6.76
CA TRP A 104 10.24 2.30 -7.69
C TRP A 104 8.91 2.00 -6.99
N ALA A 105 8.89 1.04 -6.08
CA ALA A 105 7.69 0.68 -5.35
C ALA A 105 7.20 1.83 -4.46
N ASP A 106 8.09 2.51 -3.75
CA ASP A 106 7.76 3.67 -2.92
C ASP A 106 7.11 4.77 -3.74
N ALA A 107 7.76 5.17 -4.84
CA ALA A 107 7.22 6.22 -5.72
C ALA A 107 5.88 5.81 -6.34
N SER A 108 5.73 4.52 -6.67
CA SER A 108 4.48 4.00 -7.20
C SER A 108 3.35 4.05 -6.17
N LEU A 109 3.65 3.80 -4.90
CA LEU A 109 2.66 3.92 -3.83
C LEU A 109 2.24 5.37 -3.59
N VAL A 110 3.15 6.32 -3.68
CA VAL A 110 2.79 7.75 -3.59
C VAL A 110 1.87 8.13 -4.74
N TRP A 111 2.22 7.73 -5.96
CA TRP A 111 1.35 7.94 -7.13
C TRP A 111 -0.03 7.33 -6.91
N LEU A 112 -0.09 6.08 -6.43
CA LEU A 112 -1.36 5.40 -6.21
C LEU A 112 -2.24 6.14 -5.20
N ALA A 113 -1.65 6.56 -4.08
CA ALA A 113 -2.36 7.31 -3.05
C ALA A 113 -2.98 8.59 -3.63
N GLU A 114 -2.24 9.32 -4.44
CA GLU A 114 -2.73 10.51 -5.15
C GLU A 114 -3.86 10.14 -6.13
N HIS A 115 -3.67 9.05 -6.87
CA HIS A 115 -4.58 8.62 -7.93
C HIS A 115 -5.96 8.20 -7.41
N ILE A 116 -6.00 7.45 -6.33
CA ILE A 116 -7.26 6.99 -5.74
C ILE A 116 -7.79 7.89 -4.62
N GLY A 117 -7.04 8.93 -4.25
CA GLY A 117 -7.45 9.85 -3.19
C GLY A 117 -7.42 9.24 -1.79
N ALA A 118 -6.57 8.25 -1.56
CA ALA A 118 -6.37 7.62 -0.27
C ALA A 118 -5.03 8.02 0.32
N ARG A 119 -4.96 8.22 1.63
CA ARG A 119 -3.71 8.60 2.30
C ARG A 119 -3.27 7.63 3.40
N ARG A 120 -4.08 6.60 3.68
CA ARG A 120 -3.76 5.60 4.70
C ARG A 120 -2.88 4.52 4.09
N ILE A 121 -1.76 4.23 4.73
CA ILE A 121 -0.83 3.20 4.30
C ILE A 121 -0.39 2.33 5.47
N ALA A 122 -0.46 1.03 5.29
CA ALA A 122 0.12 0.07 6.21
C ALA A 122 1.57 -0.17 5.79
N THR A 123 2.50 0.26 6.63
CA THR A 123 3.93 0.19 6.33
C THR A 123 4.73 -0.01 7.61
N ILE A 124 5.91 -0.60 7.46
CA ILE A 124 6.94 -0.64 8.50
C ILE A 124 7.99 0.46 8.30
N ASP A 125 7.96 1.14 7.16
CA ASP A 125 8.87 2.23 6.84
C ASP A 125 8.27 3.58 7.25
N VAL A 126 8.32 3.86 8.54
CA VAL A 126 7.80 5.11 9.08
C VAL A 126 8.67 6.31 8.74
N THR A 127 9.95 6.10 8.44
CA THR A 127 10.89 7.17 8.11
C THR A 127 10.55 7.79 6.76
N ASP A 128 10.56 6.99 5.69
CA ASP A 128 10.36 7.48 4.34
C ASP A 128 8.90 7.90 4.09
N PHE A 129 7.94 7.06 4.47
CA PHE A 129 6.52 7.42 4.33
C PHE A 129 6.08 8.55 5.28
N GLY A 130 6.85 8.83 6.32
CA GLY A 130 6.68 10.03 7.13
C GLY A 130 7.13 11.31 6.42
N VAL A 131 8.00 11.21 5.42
CA VAL A 131 8.51 12.36 4.65
C VAL A 131 7.71 12.62 3.38
N TYR A 132 7.30 11.56 2.65
CA TYR A 132 6.54 11.72 1.40
C TYR A 132 5.26 12.52 1.62
N ARG A 133 4.90 13.33 0.63
CA ARG A 133 3.69 14.16 0.66
C ARG A 133 2.87 13.91 -0.59
N LEU A 134 1.57 13.75 -0.42
CA LEU A 134 0.61 13.63 -1.51
C LEU A 134 0.35 15.02 -2.08
N HIS A 135 0.46 15.16 -3.41
CA HIS A 135 0.32 16.45 -4.10
C HIS A 135 1.22 17.54 -3.50
N GLY A 136 2.36 17.16 -2.92
CA GLY A 136 3.31 18.07 -2.29
C GLY A 136 2.86 18.66 -0.94
N ARG A 137 1.74 18.23 -0.37
CA ARG A 137 1.14 18.85 0.82
C ARG A 137 0.74 17.86 1.91
N THR A 138 -0.06 16.86 1.56
CA THR A 138 -0.75 16.00 2.53
C THR A 138 0.16 14.86 2.99
N ARG A 139 0.20 14.65 4.29
CA ARG A 139 0.94 13.53 4.88
C ARG A 139 0.18 12.23 4.69
N PHE A 140 0.91 11.13 4.55
CA PHE A 140 0.35 9.81 4.76
C PHE A 140 -0.14 9.66 6.21
N GLU A 141 -1.21 8.92 6.37
CA GLU A 141 -1.64 8.40 7.65
C GLU A 141 -1.10 6.98 7.77
N LEU A 142 -0.12 6.79 8.65
CA LEU A 142 0.58 5.52 8.80
C LEU A 142 -0.20 4.59 9.71
N GLU A 143 -0.44 3.36 9.23
CA GLU A 143 -1.14 2.33 9.98
C GLU A 143 -0.22 1.18 10.34
N LEU A 144 -0.64 0.40 11.32
CA LEU A 144 -0.03 -0.82 11.80
C LEU A 144 1.23 -0.57 12.60
N LEU A 145 2.29 -0.11 11.97
CA LEU A 145 3.62 -0.02 12.55
C LEU A 145 4.14 1.43 12.54
N GLY A 146 3.22 2.34 12.31
CA GLY A 146 3.48 3.78 12.41
C GLY A 146 3.51 4.27 13.83
#